data_531f1dfe33a4e7be6f2a9848d204f8b1
#
_entry.id   531f1dfe33a4e7be6f2a9848d204f8b1
#
_cell.length_a   1.000
_cell.length_b   1.000
_cell.length_c   1.000
_cell.angle_alpha   90.00
_cell.angle_beta   90.00
_cell.angle_gamma   90.00
#
_symmetry.space_group_name_H-M   'P 1'
#
loop_
_entity.id
_entity.type
_entity.pdbx_description
1 polymer ?
#
loop_
_entity_poly.entity_id
_entity_poly.type
_entity_poly.pdbx_seq_one_letter_code
_entity_poly.pdbx_strand_id
1 'polypeptide(L)'
;MLFVLLVRAGLWMGLTRGRDLIIDSAPILAWRRADPDAAFGHAPAHHPRPLLRGYRLHTLLCRGTGLPLLFRLSPANVHDAPFARPLLELAVRLFALRPRVVRLDAGYWGLKLIAWIHTVLGAQAVIPWNPKRQKRRDGLPPTWTAAELGKRTSIERFFGRVLIFFRLQRPPVFGWSAVETRVALTYAAVWVIALSAWQAGRLDLIRSPRLVLAHVWEGVEV
;
A
#
# COMPACT_ATOMS: atom_id res chain seq x y z
N MET A 1 -6.20 6.06 -14.73
CA MET A 1 -6.99 5.01 -15.40
C MET A 1 -6.21 3.75 -15.71
N LEU A 2 -5.02 3.83 -16.35
CA LEU A 2 -4.18 2.66 -16.69
C LEU A 2 -3.91 1.71 -15.51
N PHE A 3 -3.48 2.23 -14.35
CA PHE A 3 -3.22 1.42 -13.15
C PHE A 3 -4.43 0.55 -12.76
N VAL A 4 -5.64 1.11 -12.74
CA VAL A 4 -6.87 0.37 -12.40
C VAL A 4 -7.18 -0.75 -13.41
N LEU A 5 -6.91 -0.52 -14.70
CA LEU A 5 -7.07 -1.55 -15.75
C LEU A 5 -6.10 -2.71 -15.54
N LEU A 6 -4.83 -2.42 -15.21
CA LEU A 6 -3.83 -3.45 -14.93
C LEU A 6 -4.19 -4.28 -13.68
N VAL A 7 -4.72 -3.64 -12.62
CA VAL A 7 -5.23 -4.36 -11.44
C VAL A 7 -6.38 -5.28 -11.83
N ARG A 8 -7.35 -4.81 -12.64
CA ARG A 8 -8.46 -5.62 -13.12
C ARG A 8 -7.98 -6.80 -13.97
N ALA A 9 -7.03 -6.57 -14.87
CA ALA A 9 -6.43 -7.64 -15.68
C ALA A 9 -5.79 -8.70 -14.77
N GLY A 10 -4.98 -8.33 -13.81
CA GLY A 10 -4.33 -9.27 -12.89
C GLY A 10 -5.31 -10.03 -11.99
N LEU A 11 -6.44 -9.43 -11.62
CA LEU A 11 -7.52 -10.11 -10.91
C LEU A 11 -8.26 -11.11 -11.81
N TRP A 12 -8.61 -10.71 -13.03
CA TRP A 12 -9.27 -11.55 -14.03
C TRP A 12 -8.41 -12.75 -14.42
N MET A 13 -7.12 -12.54 -14.63
CA MET A 13 -6.15 -13.59 -14.95
C MET A 13 -5.81 -14.51 -13.76
N GLY A 14 -6.30 -14.22 -12.56
CA GLY A 14 -6.04 -15.00 -11.34
C GLY A 14 -4.66 -14.80 -10.72
N LEU A 15 -3.86 -13.83 -11.21
CA LEU A 15 -2.57 -13.50 -10.62
C LEU A 15 -2.70 -13.06 -9.15
N THR A 16 -3.78 -12.35 -8.83
CA THR A 16 -4.12 -11.99 -7.45
C THR A 16 -5.60 -12.19 -7.17
N ARG A 17 -5.95 -12.39 -5.91
CA ARG A 17 -7.36 -12.62 -5.51
C ARG A 17 -7.89 -11.62 -4.49
N GLY A 18 -7.04 -10.73 -3.95
CA GLY A 18 -7.44 -9.73 -2.97
C GLY A 18 -8.08 -10.28 -1.68
N ARG A 19 -7.73 -11.51 -1.27
CA ARG A 19 -8.33 -12.15 -0.08
C ARG A 19 -7.67 -11.75 1.23
N ASP A 20 -6.38 -11.47 1.23
CA ASP A 20 -5.61 -11.01 2.38
C ASP A 20 -5.01 -9.65 2.02
N LEU A 21 -5.54 -8.60 2.64
CA LEU A 21 -5.25 -7.21 2.33
C LEU A 21 -4.42 -6.58 3.44
N ILE A 22 -3.51 -5.69 3.05
CA ILE A 22 -2.74 -4.86 3.97
C ILE A 22 -2.96 -3.41 3.58
N ILE A 23 -3.21 -2.54 4.58
CA ILE A 23 -3.16 -1.09 4.39
C ILE A 23 -2.06 -0.53 5.28
N ASP A 24 -1.27 0.33 4.71
CA ASP A 24 -0.26 1.11 5.42
C ASP A 24 0.06 2.39 4.64
N SER A 25 0.84 3.27 5.24
CA SER A 25 1.24 4.52 4.62
C SER A 25 2.75 4.72 4.67
N ALA A 26 3.25 5.46 3.68
CA ALA A 26 4.64 5.86 3.61
C ALA A 26 4.78 7.35 3.25
N PRO A 27 5.80 8.06 3.76
CA PRO A 27 6.04 9.43 3.40
C PRO A 27 6.63 9.55 1.98
N ILE A 28 6.14 10.53 1.23
CA ILE A 28 6.74 11.02 -0.02
C ILE A 28 7.21 12.45 0.24
N LEU A 29 8.49 12.71 0.08
CA LEU A 29 9.08 14.03 0.31
C LEU A 29 8.74 14.96 -0.84
N ALA A 30 8.40 16.20 -0.54
CA ALA A 30 8.22 17.23 -1.54
C ALA A 30 9.55 17.51 -2.27
N TRP A 31 9.50 17.62 -3.59
CA TRP A 31 10.66 17.95 -4.41
C TRP A 31 11.16 19.36 -4.12
N ARG A 32 10.24 20.33 -4.03
CA ARG A 32 10.54 21.75 -3.78
C ARG A 32 9.97 22.19 -2.43
N ARG A 33 10.67 23.13 -1.78
CA ARG A 33 10.18 23.75 -0.53
C ARG A 33 8.89 24.56 -0.74
N ALA A 34 8.71 25.13 -1.93
CA ALA A 34 7.55 25.97 -2.27
C ALA A 34 6.33 25.17 -2.76
N ASP A 35 6.31 23.83 -2.63
CA ASP A 35 5.17 23.02 -3.02
C ASP A 35 3.94 23.38 -2.17
N PRO A 36 2.85 23.98 -2.74
CA PRO A 36 1.73 24.48 -1.97
C PRO A 36 0.88 23.36 -1.35
N ASP A 37 0.89 22.18 -1.97
CA ASP A 37 0.06 21.05 -1.55
C ASP A 37 0.74 20.17 -0.50
N ALA A 38 2.05 20.37 -0.28
CA ALA A 38 2.84 19.62 0.69
C ALA A 38 2.74 20.21 2.10
N ALA A 39 2.61 19.34 3.10
CA ALA A 39 2.57 19.74 4.51
C ALA A 39 3.72 19.13 5.32
N PHE A 40 3.97 19.66 6.52
CA PHE A 40 4.89 19.08 7.48
C PHE A 40 4.18 17.97 8.27
N GLY A 41 4.71 16.75 8.22
CA GLY A 41 4.23 15.62 8.98
C GLY A 41 5.34 14.96 9.80
N HIS A 42 4.97 14.13 10.76
CA HIS A 42 5.95 13.37 11.54
C HIS A 42 6.73 12.41 10.65
N ALA A 43 8.05 12.44 10.83
CA ALA A 43 8.94 11.48 10.22
C ALA A 43 8.82 10.09 10.90
N PRO A 44 9.24 9.00 10.21
CA PRO A 44 9.42 7.70 10.86
C PRO A 44 10.35 7.80 12.07
N ALA A 45 10.15 6.94 13.08
CA ALA A 45 10.85 7.01 14.38
C ALA A 45 12.39 7.03 14.29
N HIS A 46 12.96 6.43 13.23
CA HIS A 46 14.41 6.36 13.04
C HIS A 46 14.97 7.44 12.09
N HIS A 47 14.13 8.39 11.68
CA HIS A 47 14.58 9.45 10.78
C HIS A 47 15.29 10.56 11.59
N PRO A 48 16.44 11.11 11.11
CA PRO A 48 17.22 12.12 11.83
C PRO A 48 16.47 13.45 12.04
N ARG A 49 15.46 13.73 11.23
CA ARG A 49 14.60 14.92 11.39
C ARG A 49 13.24 14.50 11.91
N PRO A 50 12.68 15.20 12.92
CA PRO A 50 11.38 14.85 13.49
C PRO A 50 10.20 15.15 12.56
N LEU A 51 10.37 16.11 11.64
CA LEU A 51 9.36 16.52 10.68
C LEU A 51 9.89 16.45 9.25
N LEU A 52 9.04 15.99 8.35
CA LEU A 52 9.29 15.94 6.91
C LEU A 52 8.19 16.69 6.17
N ARG A 53 8.55 17.49 5.17
CA ARG A 53 7.59 18.16 4.32
C ARG A 53 7.29 17.31 3.09
N GLY A 54 6.01 17.07 2.83
CA GLY A 54 5.60 16.28 1.68
C GLY A 54 4.18 15.78 1.77
N TYR A 55 4.00 14.57 1.32
CA TYR A 55 2.75 13.84 1.23
C TYR A 55 2.84 12.52 1.98
N ARG A 56 1.70 11.92 2.22
CA ARG A 56 1.58 10.56 2.72
C ARG A 56 0.87 9.70 1.69
N LEU A 57 1.49 8.59 1.35
CA LEU A 57 0.99 7.63 0.38
C LEU A 57 0.33 6.46 1.12
N HIS A 58 -0.98 6.43 1.14
CA HIS A 58 -1.76 5.33 1.69
C HIS A 58 -1.95 4.27 0.62
N THR A 59 -1.55 3.04 0.90
CA THR A 59 -1.57 1.93 -0.05
C THR A 59 -2.38 0.76 0.45
N LEU A 60 -3.26 0.26 -0.40
CA LEU A 60 -3.91 -1.05 -0.25
C LEU A 60 -3.13 -2.08 -1.06
N LEU A 61 -2.59 -3.09 -0.39
CA LEU A 61 -1.75 -4.13 -0.96
C LEU A 61 -2.42 -5.51 -0.83
N CYS A 62 -2.33 -6.36 -1.86
CA CYS A 62 -2.60 -7.78 -1.71
C CYS A 62 -1.38 -8.47 -1.08
N ARG A 63 -1.55 -9.05 0.13
CA ARG A 63 -0.44 -9.68 0.87
C ARG A 63 0.19 -10.84 0.10
N GLY A 64 -0.63 -11.72 -0.47
CA GLY A 64 -0.15 -12.93 -1.15
C GLY A 64 0.84 -12.63 -2.27
N THR A 65 0.48 -11.67 -3.13
CA THR A 65 1.33 -11.28 -4.28
C THR A 65 2.27 -10.12 -3.98
N GLY A 66 1.99 -9.30 -2.95
CA GLY A 66 2.74 -8.06 -2.71
C GLY A 66 2.52 -7.00 -3.77
N LEU A 67 1.37 -7.06 -4.49
CA LEU A 67 1.00 -6.10 -5.53
C LEU A 67 0.02 -5.06 -4.99
N PRO A 68 0.17 -3.78 -5.38
CA PRO A 68 -0.73 -2.71 -4.94
C PRO A 68 -2.07 -2.80 -5.69
N LEU A 69 -3.17 -2.63 -4.96
CA LEU A 69 -4.51 -2.63 -5.54
C LEU A 69 -5.07 -1.22 -5.68
N LEU A 70 -4.84 -0.37 -4.69
CA LEU A 70 -5.23 1.04 -4.70
C LEU A 70 -4.24 1.87 -3.91
N PHE A 71 -4.29 3.17 -4.14
CA PHE A 71 -3.62 4.16 -3.30
C PHE A 71 -4.46 5.42 -3.14
N ARG A 72 -4.11 6.19 -2.13
CA ARG A 72 -4.53 7.58 -1.95
C ARG A 72 -3.36 8.40 -1.44
N LEU A 73 -3.33 9.67 -1.82
CA LEU A 73 -2.43 10.65 -1.22
C LEU A 73 -3.17 11.46 -0.15
N SER A 74 -2.40 11.98 0.79
CA SER A 74 -2.81 13.06 1.68
C SER A 74 -1.62 13.98 1.92
N PRO A 75 -1.83 15.24 2.35
CA PRO A 75 -0.77 16.03 2.94
C PRO A 75 -0.15 15.29 4.13
N ALA A 76 1.16 15.47 4.37
CA ALA A 76 1.89 14.68 5.36
C ALA A 76 1.41 14.86 6.82
N ASN A 77 0.67 15.92 7.13
CA ASN A 77 0.12 16.21 8.46
C ASN A 77 -1.23 15.51 8.75
N VAL A 78 -1.79 14.79 7.78
CA VAL A 78 -3.09 14.11 7.95
C VAL A 78 -2.85 12.71 8.54
N HIS A 79 -3.68 12.32 9.51
CA HIS A 79 -3.63 10.99 10.11
C HIS A 79 -4.04 9.88 9.14
N ASP A 80 -3.45 8.69 9.29
CA ASP A 80 -3.66 7.55 8.40
C ASP A 80 -5.04 6.89 8.57
N ALA A 81 -5.55 6.82 9.79
CA ALA A 81 -6.75 6.05 10.12
C ALA A 81 -8.00 6.38 9.28
N PRO A 82 -8.30 7.65 8.91
CA PRO A 82 -9.44 7.99 8.06
C PRO A 82 -9.39 7.39 6.66
N PHE A 83 -8.22 6.98 6.16
CA PHE A 83 -8.06 6.48 4.79
C PHE A 83 -8.35 4.99 4.63
N ALA A 84 -8.33 4.21 5.73
CA ALA A 84 -8.50 2.76 5.66
C ALA A 84 -9.86 2.35 5.08
N ARG A 85 -10.94 2.85 5.68
CA ARG A 85 -12.30 2.52 5.24
C ARG A 85 -12.60 2.97 3.79
N PRO A 86 -12.34 4.23 3.38
CA PRO A 86 -12.55 4.65 1.99
C PRO A 86 -11.74 3.86 0.96
N LEU A 87 -10.50 3.44 1.28
CA LEU A 87 -9.70 2.60 0.40
C LEU A 87 -10.33 1.21 0.22
N LEU A 88 -10.82 0.60 1.31
CA LEU A 88 -11.47 -0.71 1.27
C LEU A 88 -12.79 -0.65 0.51
N GLU A 89 -13.65 0.35 0.79
CA GLU A 89 -14.92 0.56 0.09
C GLU A 89 -14.70 0.75 -1.42
N LEU A 90 -13.71 1.57 -1.79
CA LEU A 90 -13.38 1.80 -3.19
C LEU A 90 -12.85 0.54 -3.87
N ALA A 91 -12.01 -0.24 -3.19
CA ALA A 91 -11.47 -1.49 -3.72
C ALA A 91 -12.57 -2.54 -3.94
N VAL A 92 -13.47 -2.70 -2.98
CA VAL A 92 -14.63 -3.61 -3.11
C VAL A 92 -15.50 -3.18 -4.29
N ARG A 93 -15.80 -1.89 -4.43
CA ARG A 93 -16.61 -1.35 -5.51
C ARG A 93 -15.96 -1.49 -6.89
N LEU A 94 -14.65 -1.17 -7.01
CA LEU A 94 -13.96 -1.18 -8.31
C LEU A 94 -13.60 -2.57 -8.80
N PHE A 95 -13.31 -3.49 -7.87
CA PHE A 95 -12.70 -4.78 -8.18
C PHE A 95 -13.53 -5.97 -7.70
N ALA A 96 -14.73 -5.76 -7.14
CA ALA A 96 -15.57 -6.79 -6.55
C ALA A 96 -14.82 -7.69 -5.54
N LEU A 97 -13.90 -7.12 -4.77
CA LEU A 97 -13.08 -7.88 -3.84
C LEU A 97 -13.93 -8.47 -2.71
N ARG A 98 -13.56 -9.68 -2.30
CA ARG A 98 -14.11 -10.37 -1.13
C ARG A 98 -12.98 -10.71 -0.16
N PRO A 99 -12.49 -9.72 0.61
CA PRO A 99 -11.41 -9.95 1.54
C PRO A 99 -11.83 -10.94 2.65
N ARG A 100 -10.89 -11.77 3.07
CA ARG A 100 -11.05 -12.64 4.26
C ARG A 100 -10.32 -12.06 5.45
N VAL A 101 -9.22 -11.36 5.20
CA VAL A 101 -8.39 -10.74 6.24
C VAL A 101 -7.98 -9.34 5.78
N VAL A 102 -8.09 -8.37 6.68
CA VAL A 102 -7.61 -7.00 6.51
C VAL A 102 -6.63 -6.68 7.63
N ARG A 103 -5.39 -6.34 7.25
CA ARG A 103 -4.29 -6.07 8.17
C ARG A 103 -3.93 -4.59 8.16
N LEU A 104 -3.86 -3.99 9.34
CA LEU A 104 -3.47 -2.61 9.51
C LEU A 104 -2.51 -2.49 10.71
N ASP A 105 -1.83 -1.35 10.83
CA ASP A 105 -0.99 -1.09 12.01
C ASP A 105 -1.79 -0.58 13.21
N ALA A 106 -1.12 -0.42 14.37
CA ALA A 106 -1.75 0.10 15.58
C ALA A 106 -2.28 1.55 15.42
N GLY A 107 -1.77 2.30 14.46
CA GLY A 107 -2.23 3.65 14.14
C GLY A 107 -3.67 3.68 13.60
N TYR A 108 -4.14 2.58 13.04
CA TYR A 108 -5.50 2.44 12.53
C TYR A 108 -6.48 1.86 13.58
N TRP A 109 -6.00 1.55 14.79
CA TRP A 109 -6.85 0.96 15.82
C TRP A 109 -8.10 1.79 16.08
N GLY A 110 -9.27 1.14 16.04
CA GLY A 110 -10.54 1.74 16.37
C GLY A 110 -11.68 0.72 16.26
N LEU A 111 -12.51 0.62 17.33
CA LEU A 111 -13.60 -0.35 17.40
C LEU A 111 -14.60 -0.19 16.24
N LYS A 112 -14.89 1.04 15.83
CA LYS A 112 -15.79 1.31 14.68
C LYS A 112 -15.26 0.72 13.37
N LEU A 113 -13.95 0.84 13.10
CA LEU A 113 -13.33 0.25 11.91
C LEU A 113 -13.32 -1.27 11.97
N ILE A 114 -12.96 -1.83 13.12
CA ILE A 114 -12.94 -3.29 13.36
C ILE A 114 -14.34 -3.86 13.15
N ALA A 115 -15.36 -3.30 13.81
CA ALA A 115 -16.74 -3.72 13.66
C ALA A 115 -17.21 -3.64 12.19
N TRP A 116 -16.91 -2.55 11.50
CA TRP A 116 -17.26 -2.37 10.10
C TRP A 116 -16.60 -3.42 9.19
N ILE A 117 -15.30 -3.75 9.39
CA ILE A 117 -14.61 -4.80 8.63
C ILE A 117 -15.32 -6.16 8.85
N HIS A 118 -15.70 -6.46 10.07
CA HIS A 118 -16.42 -7.73 10.38
C HIS A 118 -17.83 -7.76 9.80
N THR A 119 -18.62 -6.70 10.02
CA THR A 119 -20.06 -6.73 9.70
C THR A 119 -20.33 -6.46 8.23
N VAL A 120 -19.57 -5.57 7.59
CA VAL A 120 -19.82 -5.15 6.20
C VAL A 120 -18.97 -5.95 5.21
N LEU A 121 -17.70 -6.20 5.51
CA LEU A 121 -16.84 -6.97 4.60
C LEU A 121 -16.86 -8.47 4.86
N GLY A 122 -17.39 -8.93 5.98
CA GLY A 122 -17.32 -10.34 6.43
C GLY A 122 -15.86 -10.80 6.62
N ALA A 123 -14.94 -9.89 6.90
CA ALA A 123 -13.52 -10.14 6.96
C ALA A 123 -12.98 -10.05 8.39
N GLN A 124 -11.91 -10.77 8.66
CA GLN A 124 -11.17 -10.66 9.91
C GLN A 124 -10.30 -9.40 9.91
N ALA A 125 -10.45 -8.52 10.91
CA ALA A 125 -9.59 -7.37 11.11
C ALA A 125 -8.38 -7.76 11.98
N VAL A 126 -7.17 -7.66 11.45
CA VAL A 126 -5.91 -7.89 12.19
C VAL A 126 -5.23 -6.55 12.42
N ILE A 127 -5.54 -5.92 13.54
CA ILE A 127 -5.05 -4.60 13.93
C ILE A 127 -4.49 -4.69 15.36
N PRO A 128 -3.21 -4.39 15.58
CA PRO A 128 -2.65 -4.37 16.94
C PRO A 128 -3.37 -3.36 17.82
N TRP A 129 -3.59 -3.73 19.07
CA TRP A 129 -4.15 -2.80 20.04
C TRP A 129 -3.25 -1.56 20.23
N ASN A 130 -3.89 -0.40 20.36
CA ASN A 130 -3.20 0.87 20.57
C ASN A 130 -3.58 1.48 21.92
N PRO A 131 -2.70 1.42 22.95
CA PRO A 131 -2.98 1.92 24.28
C PRO A 131 -3.20 3.45 24.33
N LYS A 132 -2.66 4.18 23.34
CA LYS A 132 -2.87 5.64 23.24
C LYS A 132 -4.29 6.00 22.83
N ARG A 133 -4.98 5.09 22.11
CA ARG A 133 -6.36 5.31 21.66
C ARG A 133 -7.40 4.66 22.56
N GLN A 134 -7.03 3.61 23.29
CA GLN A 134 -7.92 2.93 24.21
C GLN A 134 -7.16 2.40 25.42
N LYS A 135 -7.42 2.96 26.59
CA LYS A 135 -6.71 2.65 27.84
C LYS A 135 -7.13 1.30 28.47
N ARG A 136 -8.38 0.84 28.25
CA ARG A 136 -8.92 -0.42 28.81
C ARG A 136 -8.98 -1.50 27.72
N ARG A 137 -8.66 -2.73 28.12
CA ARG A 137 -8.69 -3.92 27.27
C ARG A 137 -10.00 -4.71 27.36
N ASP A 138 -10.90 -4.35 28.26
CA ASP A 138 -12.13 -5.09 28.50
C ASP A 138 -13.02 -5.10 27.25
N GLY A 139 -13.49 -6.28 26.86
CA GLY A 139 -14.32 -6.47 25.67
C GLY A 139 -13.62 -6.33 24.32
N LEU A 140 -12.28 -6.29 24.30
CA LEU A 140 -11.52 -6.19 23.05
C LEU A 140 -11.40 -7.55 22.34
N PRO A 141 -11.30 -7.55 20.99
CA PRO A 141 -11.01 -8.76 20.24
C PRO A 141 -9.67 -9.37 20.69
N PRO A 142 -9.48 -10.70 20.48
CA PRO A 142 -8.29 -11.40 20.91
C PRO A 142 -7.01 -10.72 20.40
N THR A 143 -5.98 -10.71 21.23
CA THR A 143 -4.65 -10.24 20.84
C THR A 143 -4.09 -11.15 19.74
N TRP A 144 -3.67 -10.55 18.66
CA TRP A 144 -3.06 -11.28 17.56
C TRP A 144 -1.72 -11.88 17.97
N THR A 145 -1.44 -13.07 17.48
CA THR A 145 -0.13 -13.68 17.67
C THR A 145 0.95 -12.89 16.95
N ALA A 146 2.20 -12.98 17.41
CA ALA A 146 3.34 -12.35 16.75
C ALA A 146 3.45 -12.79 15.28
N ALA A 147 3.13 -14.06 14.97
CA ALA A 147 3.10 -14.59 13.61
C ALA A 147 2.08 -13.87 12.71
N GLU A 148 0.87 -13.59 13.21
CA GLU A 148 -0.14 -12.84 12.44
C GLU A 148 0.28 -11.38 12.20
N LEU A 149 0.87 -10.74 13.20
CA LEU A 149 1.36 -9.37 13.09
C LEU A 149 2.56 -9.27 12.14
N GLY A 150 3.48 -10.24 12.18
CA GLY A 150 4.65 -10.32 11.30
C GLY A 150 4.30 -10.45 9.81
N LYS A 151 3.09 -10.91 9.46
CA LYS A 151 2.63 -10.98 8.06
C LYS A 151 2.48 -9.62 7.36
N ARG A 152 2.62 -8.51 8.08
CA ARG A 152 2.62 -7.16 7.52
C ARG A 152 3.92 -6.77 6.80
N THR A 153 5.03 -7.45 7.02
CA THR A 153 6.33 -7.14 6.37
C THR A 153 6.27 -7.06 4.84
N SER A 154 5.24 -7.63 4.22
CA SER A 154 5.03 -7.54 2.76
C SER A 154 4.86 -6.10 2.27
N ILE A 155 4.19 -5.23 3.04
CA ILE A 155 3.98 -3.84 2.63
C ILE A 155 5.24 -3.00 2.86
N GLU A 156 6.02 -3.29 3.89
CA GLU A 156 7.31 -2.65 4.13
C GLU A 156 8.28 -2.94 2.97
N ARG A 157 8.35 -4.20 2.53
CA ARG A 157 9.13 -4.59 1.35
C ARG A 157 8.62 -3.94 0.06
N PHE A 158 7.31 -3.77 -0.06
CA PHE A 158 6.72 -3.05 -1.18
C PHE A 158 7.14 -1.58 -1.17
N PHE A 159 7.01 -0.87 -0.04
CA PHE A 159 7.46 0.50 0.08
C PHE A 159 8.96 0.65 -0.18
N GLY A 160 9.80 -0.25 0.34
CA GLY A 160 11.23 -0.27 0.03
C GLY A 160 11.50 -0.29 -1.48
N ARG A 161 10.75 -1.10 -2.24
CA ARG A 161 10.89 -1.14 -3.71
C ARG A 161 10.44 0.15 -4.37
N VAL A 162 9.23 0.64 -4.08
CA VAL A 162 8.70 1.80 -4.81
C VAL A 162 9.38 3.10 -4.41
N LEU A 163 9.76 3.26 -3.16
CA LEU A 163 10.43 4.46 -2.68
C LEU A 163 11.88 4.54 -3.16
N ILE A 164 12.60 3.42 -3.14
CA ILE A 164 14.03 3.39 -3.46
C ILE A 164 14.25 3.09 -4.94
N PHE A 165 13.85 1.90 -5.42
CA PHE A 165 14.13 1.46 -6.79
C PHE A 165 13.41 2.34 -7.82
N PHE A 166 12.12 2.65 -7.63
CA PHE A 166 11.36 3.54 -8.51
C PHE A 166 11.51 5.03 -8.16
N ARG A 167 12.36 5.36 -7.19
CA ARG A 167 12.66 6.74 -6.75
C ARG A 167 11.42 7.54 -6.37
N LEU A 168 10.44 6.89 -5.73
CA LEU A 168 9.22 7.55 -5.31
C LEU A 168 9.37 8.25 -3.94
N GLN A 169 10.48 8.05 -3.23
CA GLN A 169 10.73 8.71 -1.94
C GLN A 169 10.76 10.24 -2.06
N ARG A 170 11.35 10.77 -3.12
CA ARG A 170 11.40 12.20 -3.43
C ARG A 170 11.33 12.36 -4.96
N PRO A 171 10.15 12.22 -5.55
CA PRO A 171 10.00 12.27 -7.00
C PRO A 171 10.24 13.68 -7.51
N PRO A 172 10.92 13.84 -8.66
CA PRO A 172 11.24 15.15 -9.22
C PRO A 172 10.02 15.79 -9.91
N VAL A 173 8.90 15.87 -9.17
CA VAL A 173 7.63 16.44 -9.60
C VAL A 173 7.07 17.38 -8.53
N PHE A 174 6.18 18.28 -8.90
CA PHE A 174 5.72 19.37 -8.08
C PHE A 174 4.19 19.46 -8.13
N GLY A 175 3.58 19.62 -6.94
CA GLY A 175 2.15 19.74 -6.77
C GLY A 175 1.40 18.40 -6.76
N TRP A 176 0.19 18.42 -6.23
CA TRP A 176 -0.65 17.24 -5.97
C TRP A 176 -0.82 16.34 -7.19
N SER A 177 -1.32 16.89 -8.30
CA SER A 177 -1.64 16.13 -9.51
C SER A 177 -0.42 15.44 -10.11
N ALA A 178 0.74 16.11 -10.10
CA ALA A 178 1.98 15.55 -10.62
C ALA A 178 2.52 14.42 -9.73
N VAL A 179 2.42 14.57 -8.40
CA VAL A 179 2.80 13.51 -7.45
C VAL A 179 1.85 12.32 -7.57
N GLU A 180 0.54 12.55 -7.66
CA GLU A 180 -0.45 11.49 -7.83
C GLU A 180 -0.25 10.72 -9.14
N THR A 181 0.00 11.43 -10.24
CA THR A 181 0.34 10.83 -11.54
C THR A 181 1.62 10.00 -11.45
N ARG A 182 2.66 10.51 -10.79
CA ARG A 182 3.91 9.77 -10.59
C ARG A 182 3.71 8.49 -9.80
N VAL A 183 2.88 8.50 -8.75
CA VAL A 183 2.51 7.30 -7.99
C VAL A 183 1.75 6.31 -8.89
N ALA A 184 0.75 6.79 -9.63
CA ALA A 184 -0.05 5.95 -10.52
C ALA A 184 0.81 5.25 -11.58
N LEU A 185 1.74 5.97 -12.22
CA LEU A 185 2.68 5.42 -13.20
C LEU A 185 3.64 4.40 -12.56
N THR A 186 4.14 4.69 -11.36
CA THR A 186 4.99 3.75 -10.62
C THR A 186 4.25 2.45 -10.31
N TYR A 187 3.00 2.54 -9.86
CA TYR A 187 2.18 1.36 -9.57
C TYR A 187 1.78 0.60 -10.84
N ALA A 188 1.52 1.32 -11.94
CA ALA A 188 1.33 0.70 -13.24
C ALA A 188 2.57 -0.07 -13.68
N ALA A 189 3.77 0.49 -13.54
CA ALA A 189 5.02 -0.21 -13.86
C ALA A 189 5.22 -1.48 -13.00
N VAL A 190 4.91 -1.43 -11.69
CA VAL A 190 4.92 -2.63 -10.83
C VAL A 190 3.99 -3.71 -11.38
N TRP A 191 2.81 -3.35 -11.85
CA TRP A 191 1.86 -4.30 -12.43
C TRP A 191 2.30 -4.84 -13.79
N VAL A 192 2.87 -4.00 -14.65
CA VAL A 192 3.43 -4.46 -15.95
C VAL A 192 4.51 -5.50 -15.70
N ILE A 193 5.44 -5.25 -14.78
CA ILE A 193 6.49 -6.19 -14.40
C ILE A 193 5.90 -7.52 -13.89
N ALA A 194 4.88 -7.44 -13.02
CA ALA A 194 4.23 -8.62 -12.48
C ALA A 194 3.49 -9.44 -13.54
N LEU A 195 2.80 -8.77 -14.47
CA LEU A 195 2.10 -9.41 -15.57
C LEU A 195 3.07 -10.06 -16.58
N SER A 196 4.18 -9.38 -16.89
CA SER A 196 5.24 -9.96 -17.74
C SER A 196 5.86 -11.20 -17.12
N ALA A 197 6.17 -11.17 -15.82
CA ALA A 197 6.68 -12.32 -15.08
C ALA A 197 5.66 -13.48 -15.06
N TRP A 198 4.38 -13.16 -14.86
CA TRP A 198 3.29 -14.14 -14.89
C TRP A 198 3.14 -14.78 -16.27
N GLN A 199 3.16 -13.98 -17.33
CA GLN A 199 3.08 -14.47 -18.71
C GLN A 199 4.26 -15.39 -19.06
N ALA A 200 5.46 -15.09 -18.53
CA ALA A 200 6.64 -15.93 -18.68
C ALA A 200 6.66 -17.18 -17.78
N GLY A 201 5.60 -17.45 -17.01
CA GLY A 201 5.55 -18.54 -16.03
C GLY A 201 6.43 -18.35 -14.80
N ARG A 202 7.03 -17.17 -14.61
CA ARG A 202 8.01 -16.85 -13.57
C ARG A 202 7.36 -16.14 -12.38
N LEU A 203 6.46 -16.84 -11.68
CA LEU A 203 5.76 -16.29 -10.51
C LEU A 203 6.70 -15.86 -9.36
N ASP A 204 7.88 -16.44 -9.28
CA ASP A 204 8.94 -16.07 -8.37
C ASP A 204 9.44 -14.62 -8.60
N LEU A 205 9.34 -14.11 -9.82
CA LEU A 205 9.85 -12.81 -10.24
C LEU A 205 8.82 -11.66 -10.20
N ILE A 206 7.56 -11.91 -9.90
CA ILE A 206 6.49 -10.86 -9.91
C ILE A 206 6.79 -9.65 -9.01
N ARG A 207 7.75 -9.78 -8.10
CA ARG A 207 8.20 -8.72 -7.19
C ARG A 207 9.61 -8.22 -7.49
N SER A 208 10.23 -8.69 -8.54
CA SER A 208 11.66 -8.50 -8.81
C SER A 208 11.89 -7.73 -10.11
N PRO A 209 11.70 -6.38 -10.11
CA PRO A 209 11.81 -5.59 -11.35
C PRO A 209 13.17 -5.75 -12.04
N ARG A 210 14.27 -5.83 -11.28
CA ARG A 210 15.62 -6.01 -11.86
C ARG A 210 15.75 -7.32 -12.64
N LEU A 211 15.25 -8.41 -12.06
CA LEU A 211 15.39 -9.73 -12.69
C LEU A 211 14.47 -9.89 -13.90
N VAL A 212 13.25 -9.33 -13.84
CA VAL A 212 12.33 -9.34 -15.00
C VAL A 212 12.92 -8.52 -16.14
N LEU A 213 13.46 -7.33 -15.86
CA LEU A 213 14.07 -6.49 -16.87
C LEU A 213 15.32 -7.16 -17.48
N ALA A 214 16.19 -7.77 -16.68
CA ALA A 214 17.34 -8.52 -17.17
C ALA A 214 16.90 -9.65 -18.12
N HIS A 215 15.94 -10.46 -17.69
CA HIS A 215 15.45 -11.60 -18.48
C HIS A 215 14.80 -11.17 -19.82
N VAL A 216 14.08 -10.04 -19.83
CA VAL A 216 13.50 -9.49 -21.09
C VAL A 216 14.60 -9.00 -22.03
N TRP A 217 15.69 -8.41 -21.53
CA TRP A 217 16.80 -7.93 -22.35
C TRP A 217 17.71 -9.06 -22.88
N GLU A 218 17.87 -10.13 -22.11
CA GLU A 218 18.65 -11.32 -22.55
C GLU A 218 17.94 -12.06 -23.73
N GLY A 219 16.63 -11.90 -23.89
CA GLY A 219 15.85 -12.49 -24.98
C GLY A 219 15.70 -11.60 -26.23
N VAL A 220 16.18 -10.37 -26.20
CA VAL A 220 16.19 -9.43 -27.34
C VAL A 220 17.60 -9.45 -27.93
N GLU A 221 17.83 -10.35 -28.88
CA GLU A 221 19.00 -10.23 -29.76
C GLU A 221 18.90 -8.89 -30.52
N VAL A 222 19.89 -8.02 -30.30
CA VAL A 222 20.06 -6.72 -30.99
C VAL A 222 20.77 -6.96 -32.32
#